data_717bd52e1e7daaac6007fa63c003559c
#
_entry.id   717bd52e1e7daaac6007fa63c003559c
#
_cell.length_a   1.000
_cell.length_b   1.000
_cell.length_c   1.000
_cell.angle_alpha   90.00
_cell.angle_beta   90.00
_cell.angle_gamma   90.00
#
_symmetry.space_group_name_H-M   'P 1'
#
loop_
_entity.id
_entity.type
_entity.pdbx_description
1 polymer ?
#
loop_
_entity_poly.entity_id
_entity_poly.type
_entity_poly.pdbx_seq_one_letter_code
_entity_poly.pdbx_strand_id
1 'polypeptide(L)'
;MVHKVNSGHPGGSLGCTEFFVALYNEVMELKDGFDMDGIGEDLFFLSNGHISPVFYSVLARRGYFPIEELNTFRLIDSRLQGHPTTHEGLPGVRVASGSLGQGMSVAIGAAQAKKLNGDNHLVFSLHGDGELQEGQNWEAIMYAAGNKVDNLIATIDYNQKQIDGSINVVK
;
A
#
# COMPACT_ATOMS: atom_id res chain seq x y z
N MET A 1 -0.75 11.13 14.59
CA MET A 1 -0.48 9.68 14.82
C MET A 1 0.92 9.46 15.36
N VAL A 2 1.96 9.44 14.53
CA VAL A 2 3.35 9.06 14.89
C VAL A 2 3.90 9.82 16.11
N HIS A 3 3.76 11.15 16.17
CA HIS A 3 4.21 11.98 17.30
C HIS A 3 3.56 11.58 18.64
N LYS A 4 2.26 11.27 18.63
CA LYS A 4 1.51 10.94 19.86
C LYS A 4 2.03 9.69 20.55
N VAL A 5 2.49 8.70 19.78
CA VAL A 5 2.97 7.41 20.30
C VAL A 5 4.51 7.29 20.26
N ASN A 6 5.18 8.34 19.81
CA ASN A 6 6.64 8.38 19.67
C ASN A 6 7.20 7.19 18.86
N SER A 7 6.45 6.71 17.87
CA SER A 7 6.77 5.49 17.13
C SER A 7 6.18 5.53 15.72
N GLY A 8 6.96 5.10 14.72
CA GLY A 8 6.55 5.02 13.34
C GLY A 8 7.56 5.63 12.37
N HIS A 9 7.21 5.66 11.09
CA HIS A 9 8.06 6.12 9.98
C HIS A 9 7.51 7.41 9.36
N PRO A 10 7.88 8.61 9.87
CA PRO A 10 7.34 9.86 9.37
C PRO A 10 7.86 10.24 7.97
N GLY A 11 9.10 9.88 7.65
CA GLY A 11 9.74 10.31 6.39
C GLY A 11 9.00 9.85 5.15
N GLY A 12 8.86 8.54 4.96
CA GLY A 12 8.13 7.99 3.81
C GLY A 12 6.65 8.36 3.82
N SER A 13 6.04 8.47 5.02
CA SER A 13 4.64 8.91 5.13
C SER A 13 4.45 10.35 4.63
N LEU A 14 5.37 11.26 4.95
CA LEU A 14 5.31 12.64 4.45
C LEU A 14 5.67 12.71 2.95
N GLY A 15 6.69 11.96 2.53
CA GLY A 15 7.15 11.95 1.13
C GLY A 15 6.13 11.39 0.14
N CYS A 16 5.24 10.49 0.59
CA CYS A 16 4.20 9.91 -0.26
C CYS A 16 2.82 10.58 -0.11
N THR A 17 2.71 11.71 0.60
CA THR A 17 1.41 12.34 0.88
C THR A 17 0.69 12.74 -0.40
N GLU A 18 1.36 13.46 -1.30
CA GLU A 18 0.79 13.93 -2.56
C GLU A 18 0.39 12.76 -3.47
N PHE A 19 1.22 11.72 -3.51
CA PHE A 19 0.90 10.49 -4.24
C PHE A 19 -0.43 9.89 -3.76
N PHE A 20 -0.60 9.70 -2.44
CA PHE A 20 -1.83 9.13 -1.90
C PHE A 20 -3.05 10.03 -2.11
N VAL A 21 -2.88 11.35 -1.95
CA VAL A 21 -3.97 12.31 -2.19
C VAL A 21 -4.42 12.26 -3.64
N ALA A 22 -3.49 12.31 -4.60
CA ALA A 22 -3.81 12.21 -6.01
C ALA A 22 -4.43 10.86 -6.36
N LEU A 23 -3.82 9.76 -5.91
CA LEU A 23 -4.28 8.41 -6.22
C LEU A 23 -5.73 8.18 -5.77
N TYR A 24 -6.05 8.48 -4.52
CA TYR A 24 -7.35 8.18 -3.93
C TYR A 24 -8.46 9.18 -4.29
N ASN A 25 -8.14 10.41 -4.71
CA ASN A 25 -9.16 11.41 -5.00
C ASN A 25 -9.34 11.71 -6.50
N GLU A 26 -8.31 11.47 -7.33
CA GLU A 26 -8.32 11.89 -8.72
C GLU A 26 -8.08 10.75 -9.72
N VAL A 27 -7.38 9.67 -9.30
CA VAL A 27 -6.93 8.65 -10.25
C VAL A 27 -7.74 7.37 -10.16
N MET A 28 -7.94 6.84 -8.94
CA MET A 28 -8.63 5.56 -8.77
C MET A 28 -10.15 5.69 -8.93
N GLU A 29 -10.73 4.75 -9.68
CA GLU A 29 -12.16 4.54 -9.76
C GLU A 29 -12.62 3.67 -8.59
N LEU A 30 -13.13 4.30 -7.55
CA LEU A 30 -13.55 3.67 -6.29
C LEU A 30 -15.06 3.77 -6.12
N LYS A 31 -15.67 2.71 -5.59
CA LYS A 31 -17.07 2.68 -5.16
C LYS A 31 -17.26 3.36 -3.81
N ASP A 32 -18.49 3.68 -3.50
CA ASP A 32 -18.87 4.07 -2.16
C ASP A 32 -18.79 2.87 -1.20
N GLY A 33 -18.20 3.09 -0.04
CA GLY A 33 -17.99 2.06 0.97
C GLY A 33 -16.73 1.22 0.72
N PHE A 34 -16.66 0.06 1.34
CA PHE A 34 -15.55 -0.89 1.23
C PHE A 34 -16.05 -2.31 1.04
N ASP A 35 -15.58 -2.96 0.01
CA ASP A 35 -15.73 -4.39 -0.22
C ASP A 35 -14.33 -5.03 -0.33
N MET A 36 -14.11 -6.13 0.39
CA MET A 36 -12.83 -6.82 0.41
C MET A 36 -12.45 -7.36 -0.98
N ASP A 37 -13.42 -7.86 -1.74
CA ASP A 37 -13.20 -8.42 -3.08
C ASP A 37 -12.93 -7.33 -4.12
N GLY A 38 -13.46 -6.11 -3.93
CA GLY A 38 -13.23 -4.95 -4.78
C GLY A 38 -13.61 -5.16 -6.25
N ILE A 39 -14.69 -5.91 -6.50
CA ILE A 39 -15.19 -6.18 -7.85
C ILE A 39 -15.78 -4.88 -8.42
N GLY A 40 -15.33 -4.49 -9.63
CA GLY A 40 -15.82 -3.29 -10.32
C GLY A 40 -15.34 -1.98 -9.69
N GLU A 41 -14.16 -1.98 -9.09
CA GLU A 41 -13.41 -0.81 -8.63
C GLU A 41 -11.91 -1.06 -8.75
N ASP A 42 -11.10 0.00 -8.75
CA ASP A 42 -9.65 -0.13 -8.70
C ASP A 42 -9.18 -0.63 -7.32
N LEU A 43 -8.07 -1.34 -7.31
CA LEU A 43 -7.47 -1.86 -6.07
C LEU A 43 -6.14 -1.19 -5.78
N PHE A 44 -5.84 -0.99 -4.50
CA PHE A 44 -4.53 -0.53 -4.05
C PHE A 44 -3.93 -1.48 -3.02
N PHE A 45 -2.64 -1.80 -3.20
CA PHE A 45 -1.84 -2.61 -2.28
C PHE A 45 -0.60 -1.86 -1.81
N LEU A 46 -0.50 -1.64 -0.51
CA LEU A 46 0.67 -1.04 0.12
C LEU A 46 1.69 -2.14 0.44
N SER A 47 2.79 -2.22 -0.30
CA SER A 47 3.86 -3.19 -0.04
C SER A 47 4.80 -2.72 1.07
N ASN A 48 5.24 -1.47 1.03
CA ASN A 48 6.06 -0.83 2.05
C ASN A 48 5.24 -0.42 3.28
N GLY A 49 4.67 -1.41 3.96
CA GLY A 49 3.70 -1.26 5.05
C GLY A 49 4.12 -0.37 6.21
N HIS A 50 5.41 -0.05 6.34
CA HIS A 50 5.92 0.86 7.36
C HIS A 50 5.44 2.31 7.19
N ILE A 51 4.99 2.73 5.98
CA ILE A 51 4.37 4.03 5.76
C ILE A 51 2.85 4.02 6.00
N SER A 52 2.36 3.07 6.76
CA SER A 52 0.95 2.97 7.17
C SER A 52 0.31 4.28 7.66
N PRO A 53 1.03 5.24 8.32
CA PRO A 53 0.40 6.48 8.75
C PRO A 53 -0.22 7.31 7.63
N VAL A 54 0.43 7.46 6.49
CA VAL A 54 -0.16 8.19 5.35
C VAL A 54 -1.32 7.40 4.73
N PHE A 55 -1.17 6.08 4.62
CA PHE A 55 -2.21 5.20 4.11
C PHE A 55 -3.49 5.29 4.97
N TYR A 56 -3.38 5.14 6.28
CA TYR A 56 -4.53 5.30 7.18
C TYR A 56 -5.12 6.71 7.11
N SER A 57 -4.28 7.74 6.95
CA SER A 57 -4.75 9.12 6.85
C SER A 57 -5.63 9.33 5.61
N VAL A 58 -5.24 8.82 4.46
CA VAL A 58 -6.05 8.95 3.24
C VAL A 58 -7.33 8.13 3.32
N LEU A 59 -7.28 6.91 3.86
CA LEU A 59 -8.48 6.08 4.06
C LEU A 59 -9.49 6.77 4.98
N ALA A 60 -9.06 7.31 6.12
CA ALA A 60 -9.94 8.07 7.02
C ALA A 60 -10.53 9.31 6.32
N ARG A 61 -9.73 10.04 5.54
CA ARG A 61 -10.19 11.21 4.77
C ARG A 61 -11.18 10.85 3.66
N ARG A 62 -11.06 9.67 3.09
CA ARG A 62 -12.05 9.12 2.15
C ARG A 62 -13.32 8.59 2.82
N GLY A 63 -13.38 8.59 4.15
CA GLY A 63 -14.57 8.17 4.90
C GLY A 63 -14.67 6.67 5.17
N TYR A 64 -13.60 5.90 4.96
CA TYR A 64 -13.59 4.47 5.27
C TYR A 64 -13.76 4.19 6.76
N PHE A 65 -13.30 5.10 7.63
CA PHE A 65 -13.47 5.05 9.07
C PHE A 65 -13.31 6.46 9.68
N PRO A 66 -13.75 6.68 10.94
CA PRO A 66 -13.70 8.00 11.57
C PRO A 66 -12.28 8.55 11.70
N ILE A 67 -12.09 9.85 11.41
CA ILE A 67 -10.78 10.52 11.51
C ILE A 67 -10.21 10.45 12.93
N GLU A 68 -11.09 10.48 13.93
CA GLU A 68 -10.73 10.41 15.35
C GLU A 68 -9.98 9.12 15.69
N GLU A 69 -10.27 8.04 14.98
CA GLU A 69 -9.61 6.74 15.14
C GLU A 69 -8.11 6.81 14.84
N LEU A 70 -7.65 7.75 14.02
CA LEU A 70 -6.23 8.00 13.78
C LEU A 70 -5.43 8.27 15.08
N ASN A 71 -6.11 8.69 16.15
CA ASN A 71 -5.48 8.91 17.45
C ASN A 71 -5.13 7.62 18.20
N THR A 72 -5.59 6.47 17.71
CA THR A 72 -5.34 5.15 18.34
C THR A 72 -4.16 4.40 17.70
N PHE A 73 -3.50 4.99 16.71
CA PHE A 73 -2.38 4.37 16.00
C PHE A 73 -1.37 3.71 16.95
N ARG A 74 -1.09 2.42 16.74
CA ARG A 74 -0.17 1.60 17.54
C ARG A 74 -0.53 1.45 19.03
N LEU A 75 -1.73 1.84 19.44
CA LEU A 75 -2.20 1.50 20.78
C LEU A 75 -2.65 0.04 20.84
N ILE A 76 -2.67 -0.53 22.03
CA ILE A 76 -3.24 -1.86 22.28
C ILE A 76 -4.71 -1.85 21.86
N ASP A 77 -5.18 -2.91 21.24
CA ASP A 77 -6.54 -3.09 20.71
C ASP A 77 -6.97 -2.10 19.62
N SER A 78 -6.05 -1.32 19.05
CA SER A 78 -6.34 -0.47 17.90
C SER A 78 -6.33 -1.26 16.60
N ARG A 79 -7.26 -0.94 15.68
CA ARG A 79 -7.21 -1.47 14.31
C ARG A 79 -6.09 -0.87 13.46
N LEU A 80 -5.53 0.28 13.88
CA LEU A 80 -4.45 0.98 13.19
C LEU A 80 -3.08 0.49 13.70
N GLN A 81 -2.74 -0.72 13.28
CA GLN A 81 -1.46 -1.34 13.61
C GLN A 81 -0.28 -0.61 12.95
N GLY A 82 0.92 -0.79 13.47
CA GLY A 82 2.13 -0.18 12.89
C GLY A 82 2.39 -0.55 11.44
N HIS A 83 1.98 -1.76 11.06
CA HIS A 83 1.90 -2.25 9.69
C HIS A 83 0.48 -2.73 9.43
N PRO A 84 -0.09 -2.46 8.24
CA PRO A 84 -1.47 -2.87 7.95
C PRO A 84 -1.65 -4.39 8.05
N THR A 85 -2.78 -4.80 8.59
CA THR A 85 -3.19 -6.20 8.65
C THR A 85 -4.69 -6.34 8.36
N THR A 86 -5.06 -7.39 7.66
CA THR A 86 -6.45 -7.69 7.36
C THR A 86 -7.20 -8.27 8.55
N HIS A 87 -6.48 -8.82 9.55
CA HIS A 87 -7.06 -9.38 10.76
C HIS A 87 -7.91 -8.37 11.54
N GLU A 88 -7.48 -7.11 11.55
CA GLU A 88 -8.17 -6.04 12.28
C GLU A 88 -9.44 -5.53 11.58
N GLY A 89 -9.72 -6.00 10.38
CA GLY A 89 -10.93 -5.62 9.63
C GLY A 89 -11.02 -4.12 9.32
N LEU A 90 -9.89 -3.42 9.19
CA LEU A 90 -9.91 -1.99 8.86
C LEU A 90 -10.33 -1.80 7.40
N PRO A 91 -11.43 -1.08 7.12
CA PRO A 91 -11.84 -0.81 5.74
C PRO A 91 -10.74 -0.11 4.93
N GLY A 92 -10.55 -0.56 3.69
CA GLY A 92 -9.50 -0.09 2.79
C GLY A 92 -8.21 -0.92 2.83
N VAL A 93 -8.01 -1.78 3.83
CA VAL A 93 -6.84 -2.66 3.95
C VAL A 93 -7.16 -4.04 3.39
N ARG A 94 -6.59 -4.38 2.21
CA ARG A 94 -6.83 -5.65 1.51
C ARG A 94 -5.70 -6.67 1.66
N VAL A 95 -4.56 -6.26 2.21
CA VAL A 95 -3.42 -7.15 2.42
C VAL A 95 -2.68 -6.78 3.71
N ALA A 96 -2.19 -7.77 4.42
CA ALA A 96 -1.20 -7.56 5.46
C ALA A 96 0.15 -7.24 4.81
N SER A 97 0.80 -6.18 5.25
CA SER A 97 2.09 -5.74 4.70
C SER A 97 3.09 -5.36 5.79
N GLY A 98 4.35 -5.16 5.39
CA GLY A 98 5.46 -4.92 6.32
C GLY A 98 6.59 -5.92 6.17
N SER A 99 6.30 -7.14 5.70
CA SER A 99 7.32 -8.04 5.14
C SER A 99 7.58 -7.59 3.71
N LEU A 100 8.71 -6.90 3.52
CA LEU A 100 9.05 -6.29 2.24
C LEU A 100 9.18 -7.33 1.11
N GLY A 101 8.85 -6.91 -0.11
CA GLY A 101 8.92 -7.75 -1.30
C GLY A 101 7.67 -8.61 -1.56
N GLN A 102 6.70 -8.69 -0.64
CA GLN A 102 5.51 -9.54 -0.82
C GLN A 102 4.41 -8.87 -1.66
N GLY A 103 4.27 -7.55 -1.53
CA GLY A 103 3.13 -6.82 -2.11
C GLY A 103 3.05 -6.87 -3.63
N MET A 104 4.19 -6.95 -4.33
CA MET A 104 4.23 -7.06 -5.79
C MET A 104 3.51 -8.33 -6.27
N SER A 105 3.83 -9.48 -5.68
CA SER A 105 3.20 -10.76 -6.03
C SER A 105 1.70 -10.77 -5.75
N VAL A 106 1.29 -10.17 -4.63
CA VAL A 106 -0.14 -10.03 -4.28
C VAL A 106 -0.86 -9.16 -5.30
N ALA A 107 -0.30 -8.00 -5.65
CA ALA A 107 -0.88 -7.09 -6.63
C ALA A 107 -1.00 -7.76 -8.03
N ILE A 108 -0.01 -8.54 -8.45
CA ILE A 108 -0.05 -9.33 -9.68
C ILE A 108 -1.19 -10.34 -9.64
N GLY A 109 -1.34 -11.07 -8.53
CA GLY A 109 -2.43 -12.03 -8.36
C GLY A 109 -3.80 -11.37 -8.47
N ALA A 110 -3.99 -10.23 -7.83
CA ALA A 110 -5.22 -9.44 -7.91
C ALA A 110 -5.49 -8.93 -9.34
N ALA A 111 -4.45 -8.45 -10.04
CA ALA A 111 -4.57 -7.99 -11.42
C ALA A 111 -4.98 -9.13 -12.37
N GLN A 112 -4.40 -10.31 -12.20
CA GLN A 112 -4.80 -11.50 -12.97
C GLN A 112 -6.22 -11.94 -12.64
N ALA A 113 -6.62 -11.92 -11.36
CA ALA A 113 -7.98 -12.26 -10.96
C ALA A 113 -9.00 -11.33 -11.61
N LYS A 114 -8.74 -10.00 -11.68
CA LYS A 114 -9.57 -9.05 -12.39
C LYS A 114 -9.71 -9.42 -13.88
N LYS A 115 -8.62 -9.70 -14.56
CA LYS A 115 -8.64 -10.11 -15.98
C LYS A 115 -9.45 -11.40 -16.19
N LEU A 116 -9.29 -12.40 -15.34
CA LEU A 116 -10.04 -13.66 -15.41
C LEU A 116 -11.54 -13.45 -15.20
N ASN A 117 -11.92 -12.48 -14.37
CA ASN A 117 -13.31 -12.14 -14.10
C ASN A 117 -13.92 -11.15 -15.13
N GLY A 118 -13.14 -10.72 -16.13
CA GLY A 118 -13.58 -9.70 -17.10
C GLY A 118 -13.75 -8.30 -16.48
N ASP A 119 -13.10 -8.04 -15.33
CA ASP A 119 -13.10 -6.75 -14.67
C ASP A 119 -11.93 -5.91 -15.21
N ASN A 120 -12.25 -4.80 -15.88
CA ASN A 120 -11.28 -3.92 -16.55
C ASN A 120 -10.62 -2.88 -15.64
N HIS A 121 -10.96 -2.86 -14.34
CA HIS A 121 -10.36 -1.93 -13.39
C HIS A 121 -8.89 -2.27 -13.12
N LEU A 122 -8.14 -1.25 -12.73
CA LEU A 122 -6.71 -1.32 -12.50
C LEU A 122 -6.36 -1.80 -11.09
N VAL A 123 -5.15 -2.28 -10.96
CA VAL A 123 -4.52 -2.57 -9.67
C VAL A 123 -3.32 -1.65 -9.51
N PHE A 124 -3.23 -0.98 -8.38
CA PHE A 124 -2.12 -0.10 -8.02
C PHE A 124 -1.35 -0.71 -6.85
N SER A 125 -0.04 -0.53 -6.85
CA SER A 125 0.78 -0.90 -5.70
C SER A 125 1.90 0.12 -5.47
N LEU A 126 2.31 0.28 -4.21
CA LEU A 126 3.40 1.16 -3.82
C LEU A 126 4.47 0.38 -3.07
N HIS A 127 5.71 0.57 -3.50
CA HIS A 127 6.91 -0.10 -2.99
C HIS A 127 7.97 0.92 -2.60
N GLY A 128 8.86 0.55 -1.67
CA GLY A 128 10.05 1.35 -1.36
C GLY A 128 11.25 0.97 -2.24
N ASP A 129 12.18 1.90 -2.44
CA ASP A 129 13.42 1.64 -3.17
C ASP A 129 14.32 0.62 -2.45
N GLY A 130 14.39 0.67 -1.12
CA GLY A 130 15.09 -0.34 -0.33
C GLY A 130 14.45 -1.73 -0.41
N GLU A 131 13.14 -1.80 -0.61
CA GLU A 131 12.38 -3.02 -0.82
C GLU A 131 12.77 -3.73 -2.13
N LEU A 132 13.27 -3.00 -3.12
CA LEU A 132 13.75 -3.60 -4.37
C LEU A 132 15.01 -4.47 -4.22
N GLN A 133 15.64 -4.46 -3.06
CA GLN A 133 16.72 -5.40 -2.73
C GLN A 133 16.21 -6.83 -2.49
N GLU A 134 14.91 -7.00 -2.22
CA GLU A 134 14.29 -8.32 -2.14
C GLU A 134 14.19 -8.96 -3.53
N GLY A 135 14.88 -10.08 -3.74
CA GLY A 135 14.96 -10.78 -5.03
C GLY A 135 13.59 -11.16 -5.61
N GLN A 136 12.64 -11.50 -4.74
CA GLN A 136 11.28 -11.86 -5.15
C GLN A 136 10.51 -10.74 -5.87
N ASN A 137 10.86 -9.47 -5.68
CA ASN A 137 10.30 -8.38 -6.49
C ASN A 137 10.67 -8.53 -7.97
N TRP A 138 11.91 -8.89 -8.24
CA TRP A 138 12.41 -9.08 -9.62
C TRP A 138 11.80 -10.32 -10.25
N GLU A 139 11.64 -11.40 -9.49
CA GLU A 139 10.90 -12.60 -9.93
C GLU A 139 9.46 -12.26 -10.30
N ALA A 140 8.79 -11.47 -9.45
CA ALA A 140 7.42 -11.02 -9.68
C ALA A 140 7.31 -10.12 -10.92
N ILE A 141 8.22 -9.16 -11.09
CA ILE A 141 8.25 -8.26 -12.26
C ILE A 141 8.45 -9.07 -13.56
N MET A 142 9.40 -10.02 -13.56
CA MET A 142 9.62 -10.89 -14.72
C MET A 142 8.38 -11.73 -15.04
N TYR A 143 7.72 -12.25 -14.02
CA TYR A 143 6.47 -13.00 -14.18
C TYR A 143 5.37 -12.10 -14.78
N ALA A 144 5.18 -10.90 -14.25
CA ALA A 144 4.17 -9.96 -14.74
C ALA A 144 4.40 -9.61 -16.22
N ALA A 145 5.63 -9.31 -16.59
CA ALA A 145 6.00 -9.02 -17.98
C ALA A 145 5.74 -10.21 -18.90
N GLY A 146 6.20 -11.42 -18.51
CA GLY A 146 6.02 -12.64 -19.29
C GLY A 146 4.55 -13.03 -19.48
N ASN A 147 3.70 -12.75 -18.50
CA ASN A 147 2.27 -13.06 -18.52
C ASN A 147 1.38 -11.89 -18.95
N LYS A 148 1.96 -10.78 -19.42
CA LYS A 148 1.25 -9.60 -19.91
C LYS A 148 0.21 -9.08 -18.90
N VAL A 149 0.64 -8.89 -17.66
CA VAL A 149 -0.18 -8.29 -16.60
C VAL A 149 -0.16 -6.77 -16.79
N ASP A 150 -0.98 -6.28 -17.73
CA ASP A 150 -1.00 -4.90 -18.22
C ASP A 150 -2.01 -3.99 -17.50
N ASN A 151 -2.75 -4.54 -16.54
CA ASN A 151 -3.68 -3.83 -15.67
C ASN A 151 -3.12 -3.59 -14.25
N LEU A 152 -1.80 -3.68 -14.08
CA LEU A 152 -1.07 -3.37 -12.85
C LEU A 152 -0.20 -2.13 -13.04
N ILE A 153 -0.32 -1.16 -12.13
CA ILE A 153 0.56 0.01 -12.02
C ILE A 153 1.34 -0.09 -10.71
N ALA A 154 2.59 -0.52 -10.80
CA ALA A 154 3.50 -0.58 -9.66
C ALA A 154 4.32 0.70 -9.58
N THR A 155 4.25 1.39 -8.45
CA THR A 155 4.97 2.64 -8.18
C THR A 155 6.08 2.38 -7.17
N ILE A 156 7.23 3.02 -7.39
CA ILE A 156 8.39 2.95 -6.49
C ILE A 156 8.61 4.33 -5.86
N ASP A 157 8.58 4.41 -4.52
CA ASP A 157 9.07 5.58 -3.79
C ASP A 157 10.61 5.57 -3.83
N TYR A 158 11.15 6.20 -4.87
CA TYR A 158 12.61 6.30 -5.07
C TYR A 158 13.18 7.52 -4.34
N ASN A 159 13.16 7.48 -3.02
CA ASN A 159 13.62 8.56 -2.17
C ASN A 159 15.13 8.51 -1.85
N GLN A 160 15.84 7.51 -2.36
CA GLN A 160 17.28 7.28 -2.19
C GLN A 160 17.75 7.11 -0.72
N LYS A 161 16.83 6.69 0.14
CA LYS A 161 17.06 6.49 1.56
C LYS A 161 16.59 5.12 2.00
N GLN A 162 17.35 4.52 2.87
CA GLN A 162 16.98 3.33 3.63
C GLN A 162 17.12 3.65 5.12
N ILE A 163 16.66 2.75 5.99
CA ILE A 163 16.68 2.97 7.43
C ILE A 163 18.11 3.23 7.94
N ASP A 164 19.09 2.54 7.37
CA ASP A 164 20.50 2.58 7.78
C ASP A 164 21.35 3.61 6.99
N GLY A 165 20.74 4.32 6.04
CA GLY A 165 21.47 5.34 5.28
C GLY A 165 21.01 5.57 3.84
N SER A 166 21.87 6.23 3.08
CA SER A 166 21.68 6.44 1.64
C SER A 166 21.90 5.14 0.86
N ILE A 167 21.17 4.96 -0.23
CA ILE A 167 21.36 3.83 -1.19
C ILE A 167 22.79 3.75 -1.75
N ASN A 168 23.56 4.83 -1.68
CA ASN A 168 24.98 4.82 -2.10
C ASN A 168 25.90 4.15 -1.06
N VAL A 169 25.43 3.99 0.17
CA VAL A 169 26.20 3.41 1.30
C VAL A 169 25.67 2.03 1.64
N VAL A 170 24.35 1.89 1.67
CA VAL A 170 23.66 0.63 1.95
C VAL A 170 23.18 0.05 0.62
N LYS A 171 23.80 -1.02 0.21
CA LYS A 171 23.51 -1.74 -1.04
C LYS A 171 23.04 -3.15 -0.72
#